data_c5fabe64a58f00f4090b2cd76c8cba73
#
_entry.id   c5fabe64a58f00f4090b2cd76c8cba73
#
_cell.length_a   1.000
_cell.length_b   1.000
_cell.length_c   1.000
_cell.angle_alpha   90.00
_cell.angle_beta   90.00
_cell.angle_gamma   90.00
#
_symmetry.space_group_name_H-M   'P 1'
#
loop_
_entity.id
_entity.type
_entity.pdbx_description
1 polymer ?
#
loop_
_entity_poly.entity_id
_entity_poly.type
_entity_poly.pdbx_seq_one_letter_code
_entity_poly.pdbx_strand_id
1 'polypeptide(L)'
;VNPLSVPGGVLPAPARTLAARDYKTLALAALGGTLEFYDFVIYVFFVTVLGALFFPPNMPDWLRQLQAFGIFAAGYLARPLGGIVIAHFGDRLGRKRMFTLSILLMAAPTLMIGLLPTYASIGVAAPLLLLAMRVLQGAAIGGEMPGAWVFVGEHMPSRHYGFGIGTLTSGITGGILLGSLVAVAINRHYSPEQVSDFAWRIPFILGGVFGLVSVYLRRFLHETPVFRELASRSNLARELPIRTVLREHRSASLFVALLTWVLSTSIVVVVLYTPAYLQKVHHIPAALALETNAFATLALTIGCVIVGWASDRIGTRAVMLIGWGGLFVTAY
;
A
#
# COMPACT_ATOMS: atom_id res chain seq x y z
N VAL A 1 20.15 -32.86 -8.27
CA VAL A 1 19.47 -32.00 -9.25
C VAL A 1 19.67 -30.58 -8.79
N ASN A 2 20.48 -29.83 -9.54
CA ASN A 2 20.86 -28.46 -9.24
C ASN A 2 19.64 -27.52 -9.56
N PRO A 3 19.04 -26.79 -8.61
CA PRO A 3 17.73 -26.17 -8.82
C PRO A 3 17.78 -24.75 -9.40
N LEU A 4 18.86 -24.31 -10.05
CA LEU A 4 18.97 -22.91 -10.54
C LEU A 4 19.60 -22.81 -11.94
N SER A 5 19.08 -23.57 -12.90
CA SER A 5 19.30 -23.24 -14.31
C SER A 5 18.03 -22.62 -14.88
N VAL A 6 17.79 -21.35 -14.65
CA VAL A 6 16.78 -20.56 -15.35
C VAL A 6 17.42 -20.05 -16.65
N PRO A 7 16.93 -20.41 -17.84
CA PRO A 7 17.37 -19.80 -19.10
C PRO A 7 16.95 -18.32 -19.08
N GLY A 8 17.91 -17.46 -19.13
CA GLY A 8 17.71 -15.99 -19.02
C GLY A 8 18.09 -15.41 -17.67
N GLY A 9 18.98 -16.08 -16.92
CA GLY A 9 19.43 -15.69 -15.59
C GLY A 9 19.88 -14.24 -15.52
N VAL A 10 19.12 -13.44 -14.78
CA VAL A 10 19.64 -12.23 -14.16
C VAL A 10 20.82 -12.65 -13.34
N LEU A 11 22.02 -12.27 -13.76
CA LEU A 11 23.24 -12.53 -12.99
C LEU A 11 23.02 -12.04 -11.57
N PRO A 12 23.28 -12.85 -10.53
CA PRO A 12 23.17 -12.38 -9.17
C PRO A 12 24.00 -11.11 -9.03
N ALA A 13 23.41 -10.06 -8.50
CA ALA A 13 24.14 -8.82 -8.24
C ALA A 13 25.42 -9.17 -7.47
N PRO A 14 26.59 -8.56 -7.81
CA PRO A 14 27.85 -8.94 -7.22
C PRO A 14 27.76 -8.89 -5.70
N ALA A 15 28.43 -9.82 -5.03
CA ALA A 15 28.51 -9.91 -3.57
C ALA A 15 29.27 -8.69 -3.03
N ARG A 16 28.57 -7.56 -2.97
CA ARG A 16 29.10 -6.30 -2.42
C ARG A 16 28.46 -6.00 -1.07
N THR A 17 29.12 -5.27 -0.23
CA THR A 17 28.59 -4.70 1.01
C THR A 17 27.68 -3.50 0.69
N LEU A 18 26.75 -3.21 1.61
CA LEU A 18 25.89 -2.03 1.50
C LEU A 18 26.72 -0.75 1.55
N ALA A 19 26.49 0.13 0.59
CA ALA A 19 27.09 1.47 0.54
C ALA A 19 26.06 2.52 1.01
N ALA A 20 26.53 3.71 1.37
CA ALA A 20 25.67 4.83 1.78
C ALA A 20 24.61 5.17 0.73
N ARG A 21 24.91 4.97 -0.56
CA ARG A 21 23.96 5.16 -1.66
C ARG A 21 22.77 4.19 -1.60
N ASP A 22 23.00 2.95 -1.17
CA ASP A 22 21.95 1.93 -1.06
C ASP A 22 20.97 2.29 0.06
N TYR A 23 21.51 2.71 1.22
CA TYR A 23 20.68 3.21 2.33
C TYR A 23 19.85 4.44 1.93
N LYS A 24 20.43 5.38 1.18
CA LYS A 24 19.71 6.54 0.66
C LYS A 24 18.56 6.13 -0.28
N THR A 25 18.84 5.23 -1.21
CA THR A 25 17.83 4.72 -2.15
C THR A 25 16.71 4.00 -1.41
N LEU A 26 17.06 3.16 -0.44
CA LEU A 26 16.12 2.41 0.38
C LEU A 26 15.26 3.34 1.25
N ALA A 27 15.86 4.33 1.90
CA ALA A 27 15.13 5.32 2.70
C ALA A 27 14.15 6.15 1.85
N LEU A 28 14.56 6.58 0.65
CA LEU A 28 13.67 7.30 -0.27
C LEU A 28 12.52 6.42 -0.78
N ALA A 29 12.78 5.15 -1.08
CA ALA A 29 11.76 4.22 -1.49
C ALA A 29 10.77 3.92 -0.35
N ALA A 30 11.27 3.68 0.86
CA ALA A 30 10.45 3.43 2.05
C ALA A 30 9.59 4.65 2.41
N LEU A 31 10.17 5.85 2.40
CA LEU A 31 9.44 7.10 2.67
C LEU A 31 8.36 7.37 1.62
N GLY A 32 8.67 7.14 0.33
CA GLY A 32 7.68 7.20 -0.74
C GLY A 32 6.51 6.27 -0.46
N GLY A 33 6.80 4.99 -0.17
CA GLY A 33 5.79 4.01 0.19
C GLY A 33 4.97 4.40 1.43
N THR A 34 5.59 5.03 2.43
CA THR A 34 4.89 5.57 3.62
C THR A 34 3.83 6.59 3.24
N LEU A 35 4.20 7.59 2.44
CA LEU A 35 3.30 8.68 2.06
C LEU A 35 2.14 8.18 1.17
N GLU A 36 2.45 7.27 0.26
CA GLU A 36 1.47 6.68 -0.65
C GLU A 36 0.48 5.76 0.07
N PHE A 37 0.98 4.95 1.01
CA PHE A 37 0.11 4.04 1.74
C PHE A 37 -0.77 4.76 2.75
N TYR A 38 -0.32 5.88 3.29
CA TYR A 38 -1.14 6.80 4.08
C TYR A 38 -2.40 7.22 3.30
N ASP A 39 -2.24 7.68 2.05
CA ASP A 39 -3.33 8.14 1.21
C ASP A 39 -4.41 7.07 1.00
N PHE A 40 -3.99 5.82 0.92
CA PHE A 40 -4.91 4.72 0.72
C PHE A 40 -5.65 4.32 1.99
N VAL A 41 -4.98 4.28 3.14
CA VAL A 41 -5.55 3.75 4.40
C VAL A 41 -6.35 4.78 5.18
N ILE A 42 -6.10 6.07 5.01
CA ILE A 42 -6.80 7.13 5.75
C ILE A 42 -8.32 7.06 5.58
N TYR A 43 -8.79 6.60 4.43
CA TYR A 43 -10.20 6.33 4.18
C TYR A 43 -10.80 5.36 5.20
N VAL A 44 -10.10 4.27 5.51
CA VAL A 44 -10.62 3.22 6.40
C VAL A 44 -10.74 3.73 7.82
N PHE A 45 -9.81 4.56 8.27
CA PHE A 45 -9.87 5.14 9.63
C PHE A 45 -11.01 6.15 9.79
N PHE A 46 -11.49 6.72 8.69
CA PHE A 46 -12.66 7.60 8.66
C PHE A 46 -13.91 6.95 8.05
N VAL A 47 -13.90 5.64 7.79
CA VAL A 47 -15.00 4.94 7.10
C VAL A 47 -16.35 5.12 7.80
N THR A 48 -16.38 5.17 9.11
CA THR A 48 -17.60 5.40 9.90
C THR A 48 -18.18 6.79 9.65
N VAL A 49 -17.32 7.81 9.66
CA VAL A 49 -17.70 9.21 9.39
C VAL A 49 -18.15 9.37 7.93
N LEU A 50 -17.38 8.81 7.00
CA LEU A 50 -17.72 8.83 5.57
C LEU A 50 -19.05 8.12 5.29
N GLY A 51 -19.31 6.99 5.97
CA GLY A 51 -20.59 6.30 5.89
C GLY A 51 -21.77 7.17 6.32
N ALA A 52 -21.61 7.97 7.36
CA ALA A 52 -22.64 8.88 7.83
C ALA A 52 -22.86 10.09 6.89
N LEU A 53 -21.78 10.60 6.26
CA LEU A 53 -21.82 11.84 5.47
C LEU A 53 -22.16 11.65 4.00
N PHE A 54 -21.82 10.50 3.42
CA PHE A 54 -21.93 10.27 1.98
C PHE A 54 -23.12 9.40 1.57
N PHE A 55 -23.92 8.90 2.52
CA PHE A 55 -25.10 8.09 2.24
C PHE A 55 -26.36 8.69 2.87
N PRO A 56 -27.55 8.29 2.41
CA PRO A 56 -28.83 8.80 2.89
C PRO A 56 -28.98 8.68 4.41
N PRO A 57 -29.46 9.72 5.12
CA PRO A 57 -29.61 9.68 6.58
C PRO A 57 -30.69 8.69 7.06
N ASN A 58 -31.67 8.36 6.21
CA ASN A 58 -32.73 7.38 6.48
C ASN A 58 -32.29 5.92 6.28
N MET A 59 -31.07 5.70 5.78
CA MET A 59 -30.52 4.36 5.60
C MET A 59 -30.06 3.78 6.94
N PRO A 60 -30.30 2.49 7.24
CA PRO A 60 -29.78 1.84 8.44
C PRO A 60 -28.24 1.95 8.55
N ASP A 61 -27.73 2.15 9.76
CA ASP A 61 -26.30 2.34 10.00
C ASP A 61 -25.42 1.20 9.47
N TRP A 62 -25.86 -0.04 9.65
CA TRP A 62 -25.12 -1.19 9.14
C TRP A 62 -24.99 -1.17 7.61
N LEU A 63 -26.01 -0.70 6.90
CA LEU A 63 -26.00 -0.63 5.43
C LEU A 63 -25.10 0.50 4.93
N ARG A 64 -25.13 1.66 5.61
CA ARG A 64 -24.17 2.77 5.34
C ARG A 64 -22.73 2.31 5.50
N GLN A 65 -22.43 1.57 6.57
CA GLN A 65 -21.12 0.99 6.82
C GLN A 65 -20.72 -0.04 5.76
N LEU A 66 -21.64 -0.95 5.41
CA LEU A 66 -21.41 -1.94 4.37
C LEU A 66 -21.08 -1.28 3.02
N GLN A 67 -21.82 -0.24 2.65
CA GLN A 67 -21.57 0.50 1.41
C GLN A 67 -20.26 1.28 1.46
N ALA A 68 -19.91 1.91 2.58
CA ALA A 68 -18.63 2.60 2.73
C ALA A 68 -17.43 1.64 2.63
N PHE A 69 -17.50 0.47 3.26
CA PHE A 69 -16.52 -0.60 3.06
C PHE A 69 -16.56 -1.19 1.65
N GLY A 70 -17.74 -1.26 1.02
CA GLY A 70 -17.91 -1.67 -0.37
C GLY A 70 -17.17 -0.75 -1.34
N ILE A 71 -17.22 0.57 -1.13
CA ILE A 71 -16.42 1.56 -1.88
C ILE A 71 -14.92 1.33 -1.67
N PHE A 72 -14.49 1.03 -0.45
CA PHE A 72 -13.09 0.67 -0.19
C PHE A 72 -12.68 -0.60 -0.94
N ALA A 73 -13.52 -1.64 -0.91
CA ALA A 73 -13.30 -2.89 -1.63
C ALA A 73 -13.23 -2.68 -3.15
N ALA A 74 -14.06 -1.79 -3.71
CA ALA A 74 -14.01 -1.44 -5.14
C ALA A 74 -12.65 -0.87 -5.55
N GLY A 75 -12.00 -0.06 -4.67
CA GLY A 75 -10.63 0.38 -4.86
C GLY A 75 -9.63 -0.80 -4.92
N TYR A 76 -9.80 -1.81 -4.07
CA TYR A 76 -8.97 -3.03 -4.14
C TYR A 76 -9.19 -3.82 -5.43
N LEU A 77 -10.43 -3.95 -5.88
CA LEU A 77 -10.78 -4.66 -7.12
C LEU A 77 -10.25 -3.94 -8.37
N ALA A 78 -10.05 -2.63 -8.32
CA ALA A 78 -9.45 -1.86 -9.41
C ALA A 78 -7.93 -2.07 -9.54
N ARG A 79 -7.22 -2.54 -8.50
CA ARG A 79 -5.75 -2.71 -8.50
C ARG A 79 -5.22 -3.62 -9.60
N PRO A 80 -5.75 -4.83 -9.83
CA PRO A 80 -5.24 -5.70 -10.90
C PRO A 80 -5.33 -5.05 -12.29
N LEU A 81 -6.43 -4.36 -12.57
CA LEU A 81 -6.64 -3.66 -13.84
C LEU A 81 -5.64 -2.51 -13.99
N GLY A 82 -5.50 -1.68 -12.96
CA GLY A 82 -4.53 -0.59 -12.93
C GLY A 82 -3.10 -1.09 -13.05
N GLY A 83 -2.77 -2.20 -12.37
CA GLY A 83 -1.46 -2.84 -12.45
C GLY A 83 -1.08 -3.26 -13.87
N ILE A 84 -2.01 -3.89 -14.59
CA ILE A 84 -1.81 -4.30 -15.99
C ILE A 84 -1.57 -3.07 -16.88
N VAL A 85 -2.39 -2.04 -16.73
CA VAL A 85 -2.30 -0.81 -17.55
C VAL A 85 -1.00 -0.08 -17.25
N ILE A 86 -0.69 0.17 -16.00
CA ILE A 86 0.51 0.91 -15.58
C ILE A 86 1.78 0.15 -15.95
N ALA A 87 1.82 -1.19 -15.76
CA ALA A 87 2.96 -2.00 -16.16
C ALA A 87 3.20 -1.95 -17.68
N HIS A 88 2.14 -2.09 -18.47
CA HIS A 88 2.25 -2.03 -19.94
C HIS A 88 2.82 -0.69 -20.42
N PHE A 89 2.31 0.42 -19.91
CA PHE A 89 2.83 1.74 -20.27
C PHE A 89 4.20 2.01 -19.65
N GLY A 90 4.50 1.45 -18.48
CA GLY A 90 5.80 1.54 -17.82
C GLY A 90 6.93 0.94 -18.66
N ASP A 91 6.67 -0.20 -19.28
CA ASP A 91 7.63 -0.87 -20.15
C ASP A 91 7.83 -0.13 -21.49
N ARG A 92 6.85 0.67 -21.93
CA ARG A 92 6.92 1.44 -23.18
C ARG A 92 7.43 2.88 -23.02
N LEU A 93 6.93 3.59 -22.00
CA LEU A 93 7.16 5.02 -21.80
C LEU A 93 8.26 5.32 -20.76
N GLY A 94 8.77 4.28 -20.10
CA GLY A 94 9.74 4.35 -19.02
C GLY A 94 9.10 4.30 -17.62
N ARG A 95 9.69 3.48 -16.76
CA ARG A 95 9.18 3.21 -15.41
C ARG A 95 9.05 4.49 -14.57
N LYS A 96 10.04 5.39 -14.64
CA LYS A 96 10.02 6.65 -13.88
C LYS A 96 8.81 7.53 -14.22
N ARG A 97 8.45 7.66 -15.50
CA ARG A 97 7.28 8.45 -15.91
C ARG A 97 5.98 7.86 -15.39
N MET A 98 5.84 6.55 -15.50
CA MET A 98 4.63 5.85 -15.03
C MET A 98 4.51 5.88 -13.51
N PHE A 99 5.62 5.76 -12.77
CA PHE A 99 5.61 5.97 -11.32
C PHE A 99 5.16 7.37 -10.93
N THR A 100 5.65 8.41 -11.61
CA THR A 100 5.21 9.79 -11.32
C THR A 100 3.72 9.97 -11.62
N LEU A 101 3.23 9.39 -12.72
CA LEU A 101 1.82 9.44 -13.09
C LEU A 101 0.95 8.69 -12.07
N SER A 102 1.37 7.50 -11.61
CA SER A 102 0.60 6.73 -10.62
C SER A 102 0.43 7.48 -9.31
N ILE A 103 1.49 8.17 -8.83
CA ILE A 103 1.38 8.99 -7.61
C ILE A 103 0.40 10.16 -7.81
N LEU A 104 0.46 10.84 -8.95
CA LEU A 104 -0.48 11.92 -9.24
C LEU A 104 -1.91 11.40 -9.31
N LEU A 105 -2.13 10.24 -9.94
CA LEU A 105 -3.42 9.57 -10.01
C LEU A 105 -3.91 9.05 -8.66
N MET A 106 -3.05 8.97 -7.65
CA MET A 106 -3.40 8.62 -6.28
C MET A 106 -3.62 9.86 -5.43
N ALA A 107 -2.72 10.83 -5.46
CA ALA A 107 -2.77 12.03 -4.64
C ALA A 107 -3.92 12.97 -5.03
N ALA A 108 -4.21 13.13 -6.32
CA ALA A 108 -5.30 13.99 -6.76
C ALA A 108 -6.68 13.50 -6.28
N PRO A 109 -7.07 12.22 -6.44
CA PRO A 109 -8.30 11.72 -5.84
C PRO A 109 -8.34 11.82 -4.31
N THR A 110 -7.22 11.61 -3.61
CA THR A 110 -7.16 11.79 -2.14
C THR A 110 -7.53 13.23 -1.77
N LEU A 111 -6.90 14.19 -2.39
CA LEU A 111 -7.21 15.62 -2.20
C LEU A 111 -8.68 15.91 -2.55
N MET A 112 -9.16 15.38 -3.67
CA MET A 112 -10.55 15.58 -4.10
C MET A 112 -11.55 15.00 -3.11
N ILE A 113 -11.29 13.83 -2.50
CA ILE A 113 -12.15 13.28 -1.44
C ILE A 113 -12.31 14.30 -0.31
N GLY A 114 -11.22 14.93 0.14
CA GLY A 114 -11.28 15.99 1.17
C GLY A 114 -12.09 17.23 0.78
N LEU A 115 -12.28 17.46 -0.52
CA LEU A 115 -13.03 18.60 -1.06
C LEU A 115 -14.45 18.24 -1.51
N LEU A 116 -14.80 16.94 -1.55
CA LEU A 116 -16.13 16.51 -2.00
C LEU A 116 -17.25 17.12 -1.13
N PRO A 117 -18.33 17.58 -1.76
CA PRO A 117 -19.58 17.88 -1.04
C PRO A 117 -20.22 16.57 -0.56
N THR A 118 -20.92 16.64 0.58
CA THR A 118 -21.57 15.50 1.22
C THR A 118 -22.92 15.18 0.59
N TYR A 119 -23.55 14.07 1.02
CA TYR A 119 -24.89 13.68 0.56
C TYR A 119 -25.94 14.79 0.77
N ALA A 120 -25.85 15.53 1.86
CA ALA A 120 -26.74 16.63 2.16
C ALA A 120 -26.73 17.74 1.09
N SER A 121 -25.61 17.92 0.38
CA SER A 121 -25.44 18.98 -0.63
C SER A 121 -25.78 18.51 -2.04
N ILE A 122 -25.35 17.29 -2.42
CA ILE A 122 -25.44 16.81 -3.82
C ILE A 122 -26.16 15.46 -3.97
N GLY A 123 -26.77 14.96 -2.89
CA GLY A 123 -27.53 13.71 -2.93
C GLY A 123 -26.72 12.51 -3.40
N VAL A 124 -27.31 11.67 -4.27
CA VAL A 124 -26.72 10.41 -4.77
C VAL A 124 -25.40 10.63 -5.54
N ALA A 125 -25.12 11.83 -6.02
CA ALA A 125 -23.84 12.11 -6.67
C ALA A 125 -22.64 11.98 -5.69
N ALA A 126 -22.84 12.22 -4.38
CA ALA A 126 -21.78 12.14 -3.38
C ALA A 126 -21.14 10.74 -3.28
N PRO A 127 -21.87 9.65 -3.03
CA PRO A 127 -21.27 8.31 -2.99
C PRO A 127 -20.73 7.85 -4.34
N LEU A 128 -21.30 8.29 -5.46
CA LEU A 128 -20.78 7.94 -6.80
C LEU A 128 -19.43 8.61 -7.07
N LEU A 129 -19.28 9.88 -6.71
CA LEU A 129 -17.98 10.58 -6.81
C LEU A 129 -16.95 9.96 -5.86
N LEU A 130 -17.35 9.62 -4.63
CA LEU A 130 -16.48 8.94 -3.67
C LEU A 130 -16.00 7.58 -4.22
N LEU A 131 -16.91 6.79 -4.82
CA LEU A 131 -16.57 5.54 -5.50
C LEU A 131 -15.59 5.77 -6.66
N ALA A 132 -15.84 6.76 -7.51
CA ALA A 132 -14.98 7.07 -8.65
C ALA A 132 -13.55 7.44 -8.17
N MET A 133 -13.42 8.26 -7.12
CA MET A 133 -12.13 8.60 -6.54
C MET A 133 -11.40 7.36 -5.98
N ARG A 134 -12.13 6.46 -5.31
CA ARG A 134 -11.55 5.21 -4.76
C ARG A 134 -11.11 4.24 -5.84
N VAL A 135 -11.86 4.11 -6.94
CA VAL A 135 -11.48 3.29 -8.10
C VAL A 135 -10.21 3.84 -8.76
N LEU A 136 -10.13 5.17 -8.94
CA LEU A 136 -8.92 5.81 -9.49
C LEU A 136 -7.69 5.60 -8.60
N GLN A 137 -7.81 5.80 -7.27
CA GLN A 137 -6.74 5.50 -6.31
C GLN A 137 -6.31 4.04 -6.39
N GLY A 138 -7.27 3.11 -6.39
CA GLY A 138 -6.99 1.68 -6.44
C GLY A 138 -6.25 1.29 -7.73
N ALA A 139 -6.69 1.79 -8.88
CA ALA A 139 -6.02 1.56 -10.15
C ALA A 139 -4.58 2.11 -10.14
N ALA A 140 -4.36 3.30 -9.58
CA ALA A 140 -3.04 3.92 -9.50
C ALA A 140 -2.05 3.07 -8.67
N ILE A 141 -2.45 2.63 -7.47
CA ILE A 141 -1.58 1.87 -6.56
C ILE A 141 -1.26 0.45 -7.06
N GLY A 142 -2.13 -0.10 -7.93
CA GLY A 142 -2.02 -1.49 -8.40
C GLY A 142 -0.73 -1.81 -9.14
N GLY A 143 -0.18 -0.85 -9.89
CA GLY A 143 1.10 -1.03 -10.62
C GLY A 143 2.34 -0.63 -9.81
N GLU A 144 2.16 0.10 -8.73
CA GLU A 144 3.25 0.74 -8.00
C GLU A 144 3.93 -0.19 -7.00
N MET A 145 3.16 -0.87 -6.16
CA MET A 145 3.68 -1.75 -5.11
C MET A 145 4.58 -2.88 -5.64
N PRO A 146 4.16 -3.68 -6.63
CA PRO A 146 5.04 -4.69 -7.22
C PRO A 146 6.32 -4.08 -7.81
N GLY A 147 6.20 -2.91 -8.45
CA GLY A 147 7.32 -2.17 -9.00
C GLY A 147 8.33 -1.72 -7.94
N ALA A 148 7.87 -1.29 -6.77
CA ALA A 148 8.74 -0.88 -5.66
C ALA A 148 9.53 -2.07 -5.08
N TRP A 149 8.91 -3.24 -4.93
CA TRP A 149 9.61 -4.45 -4.49
C TRP A 149 10.67 -4.91 -5.49
N VAL A 150 10.35 -4.90 -6.79
CA VAL A 150 11.31 -5.21 -7.84
C VAL A 150 12.45 -4.18 -7.84
N PHE A 151 12.13 -2.89 -7.76
CA PHE A 151 13.10 -1.80 -7.71
C PHE A 151 14.11 -1.98 -6.57
N VAL A 152 13.63 -2.23 -5.35
CA VAL A 152 14.50 -2.47 -4.19
C VAL A 152 15.30 -3.76 -4.38
N GLY A 153 14.65 -4.84 -4.86
CA GLY A 153 15.32 -6.12 -5.11
C GLY A 153 16.47 -6.02 -6.11
N GLU A 154 16.31 -5.23 -7.19
CA GLU A 154 17.35 -5.00 -8.19
C GLU A 154 18.50 -4.12 -7.71
N HIS A 155 18.29 -3.31 -6.67
CA HIS A 155 19.31 -2.45 -6.08
C HIS A 155 20.08 -3.10 -4.92
N MET A 156 19.46 -4.05 -4.21
CA MET A 156 20.05 -4.66 -3.02
C MET A 156 21.00 -5.80 -3.37
N PRO A 157 22.18 -5.87 -2.69
CA PRO A 157 23.02 -7.06 -2.76
C PRO A 157 22.26 -8.28 -2.26
N SER A 158 22.47 -9.45 -2.89
CA SER A 158 21.75 -10.69 -2.57
C SER A 158 21.81 -11.09 -1.08
N ARG A 159 22.93 -10.78 -0.40
CA ARG A 159 23.13 -11.04 1.04
C ARG A 159 22.23 -10.15 1.95
N HIS A 160 21.71 -9.05 1.45
CA HIS A 160 20.91 -8.06 2.19
C HIS A 160 19.52 -7.85 1.57
N TYR A 161 19.07 -8.84 0.79
CA TYR A 161 17.79 -8.76 0.09
C TYR A 161 16.60 -8.68 1.05
N GLY A 162 16.62 -9.53 2.11
CA GLY A 162 15.58 -9.54 3.14
C GLY A 162 15.52 -8.22 3.91
N PHE A 163 16.67 -7.66 4.29
CA PHE A 163 16.73 -6.34 4.92
C PHE A 163 16.14 -5.24 4.02
N GLY A 164 16.49 -5.25 2.73
CA GLY A 164 15.95 -4.27 1.77
C GLY A 164 14.44 -4.34 1.63
N ILE A 165 13.90 -5.53 1.41
CA ILE A 165 12.45 -5.77 1.30
C ILE A 165 11.73 -5.47 2.63
N GLY A 166 12.31 -5.90 3.76
CA GLY A 166 11.77 -5.62 5.09
C GLY A 166 11.68 -4.12 5.39
N THR A 167 12.70 -3.34 5.00
CA THR A 167 12.70 -1.88 5.17
C THR A 167 11.66 -1.20 4.27
N LEU A 168 11.53 -1.63 3.02
CA LEU A 168 10.47 -1.12 2.13
C LEU A 168 9.08 -1.44 2.72
N THR A 169 8.86 -2.67 3.19
CA THR A 169 7.59 -3.10 3.81
C THR A 169 7.33 -2.31 5.10
N SER A 170 8.37 -2.02 5.89
CA SER A 170 8.30 -1.13 7.05
C SER A 170 7.85 0.28 6.65
N GLY A 171 8.31 0.82 5.52
CA GLY A 171 7.80 2.08 4.98
C GLY A 171 6.30 2.02 4.70
N ILE A 172 5.83 0.94 4.06
CA ILE A 172 4.41 0.73 3.75
C ILE A 172 3.57 0.67 5.04
N THR A 173 3.98 -0.14 6.02
CA THR A 173 3.28 -0.23 7.31
C THR A 173 3.41 1.06 8.12
N GLY A 174 4.51 1.80 7.94
CA GLY A 174 4.69 3.16 8.44
C GLY A 174 3.64 4.15 7.93
N GLY A 175 3.15 3.96 6.70
CA GLY A 175 2.02 4.71 6.15
C GLY A 175 0.71 4.44 6.90
N ILE A 176 0.47 3.18 7.29
CA ILE A 176 -0.68 2.82 8.13
C ILE A 176 -0.55 3.48 9.51
N LEU A 177 0.64 3.41 10.10
CA LEU A 177 0.93 4.06 11.38
C LEU A 177 0.69 5.57 11.31
N LEU A 178 1.22 6.23 10.29
CA LEU A 178 1.02 7.66 10.09
C LEU A 178 -0.47 8.01 9.96
N GLY A 179 -1.23 7.23 9.19
CA GLY A 179 -2.68 7.38 9.08
C GLY A 179 -3.40 7.22 10.42
N SER A 180 -3.02 6.21 11.21
CA SER A 180 -3.58 5.99 12.54
C SER A 180 -3.26 7.16 13.49
N LEU A 181 -2.03 7.66 13.50
CA LEU A 181 -1.62 8.80 14.32
C LEU A 181 -2.35 10.09 13.94
N VAL A 182 -2.53 10.35 12.65
CA VAL A 182 -3.32 11.50 12.18
C VAL A 182 -4.78 11.35 12.61
N ALA A 183 -5.35 10.15 12.48
CA ALA A 183 -6.71 9.90 12.92
C ALA A 183 -6.88 10.07 14.44
N VAL A 184 -5.91 9.59 15.25
CA VAL A 184 -5.86 9.84 16.70
C VAL A 184 -5.82 11.33 16.98
N ALA A 185 -4.93 12.09 16.36
CA ALA A 185 -4.78 13.51 16.58
C ALA A 185 -6.08 14.27 16.26
N ILE A 186 -6.75 13.93 15.17
CA ILE A 186 -8.05 14.53 14.81
C ILE A 186 -9.11 14.21 15.85
N ASN A 187 -9.26 12.93 16.27
CA ASN A 187 -10.30 12.52 17.22
C ASN A 187 -10.01 12.95 18.67
N ARG A 188 -8.78 13.33 19.00
CA ARG A 188 -8.45 13.93 20.32
C ARG A 188 -8.64 15.44 20.35
N HIS A 189 -8.39 16.12 19.22
CA HIS A 189 -8.41 17.59 19.15
C HIS A 189 -9.80 18.13 18.85
N TYR A 190 -10.62 17.40 18.10
CA TYR A 190 -11.95 17.80 17.66
C TYR A 190 -13.04 16.93 18.29
N SER A 191 -14.19 17.54 18.62
CA SER A 191 -15.36 16.80 19.08
C SER A 191 -15.95 15.94 17.93
N PRO A 192 -16.73 14.89 18.22
CA PRO A 192 -17.38 14.07 17.19
C PRO A 192 -18.20 14.88 16.18
N GLU A 193 -18.85 15.97 16.66
CA GLU A 193 -19.63 16.89 15.83
C GLU A 193 -18.70 17.66 14.88
N GLN A 194 -17.60 18.20 15.39
CA GLN A 194 -16.60 18.92 14.60
C GLN A 194 -15.91 18.00 13.59
N VAL A 195 -15.65 16.72 13.96
CA VAL A 195 -15.11 15.73 13.04
C VAL A 195 -16.10 15.49 11.89
N SER A 196 -17.38 15.35 12.17
CA SER A 196 -18.42 15.14 11.15
C SER A 196 -18.68 16.39 10.30
N ASP A 197 -18.53 17.59 10.86
CA ASP A 197 -18.77 18.83 10.16
C ASP A 197 -17.65 19.17 9.16
N PHE A 198 -16.40 19.25 9.63
CA PHE A 198 -15.29 19.68 8.77
C PHE A 198 -13.98 18.91 8.96
N ALA A 199 -13.66 18.46 10.19
CA ALA A 199 -12.31 17.99 10.49
C ALA A 199 -11.94 16.66 9.80
N TRP A 200 -12.90 15.86 9.37
CA TRP A 200 -12.68 14.68 8.54
C TRP A 200 -11.98 14.99 7.20
N ARG A 201 -12.05 16.23 6.72
CA ARG A 201 -11.41 16.67 5.47
C ARG A 201 -9.90 16.83 5.61
N ILE A 202 -9.43 17.22 6.80
CA ILE A 202 -8.01 17.53 7.08
C ILE A 202 -7.09 16.35 6.72
N PRO A 203 -7.36 15.11 7.13
CA PRO A 203 -6.52 13.96 6.76
C PRO A 203 -6.38 13.73 5.25
N PHE A 204 -7.45 13.96 4.49
CA PHE A 204 -7.42 13.80 3.03
C PHE A 204 -6.66 14.94 2.34
N ILE A 205 -6.78 16.16 2.83
CA ILE A 205 -5.99 17.30 2.33
C ILE A 205 -4.50 17.08 2.62
N LEU A 206 -4.16 16.60 3.84
CA LEU A 206 -2.78 16.20 4.18
C LEU A 206 -2.27 15.10 3.25
N GLY A 207 -3.10 14.10 2.90
CA GLY A 207 -2.76 13.08 1.95
C GLY A 207 -2.41 13.66 0.58
N GLY A 208 -3.21 14.57 0.05
CA GLY A 208 -2.89 15.27 -1.19
C GLY A 208 -1.53 16.00 -1.13
N VAL A 209 -1.21 16.66 -0.01
CA VAL A 209 0.10 17.29 0.22
C VAL A 209 1.21 16.23 0.26
N PHE A 210 1.01 15.12 0.97
CA PHE A 210 1.98 14.03 1.04
C PHE A 210 2.24 13.40 -0.34
N GLY A 211 1.21 13.27 -1.17
CA GLY A 211 1.36 12.83 -2.55
C GLY A 211 2.25 13.77 -3.36
N LEU A 212 2.07 15.08 -3.25
CA LEU A 212 2.95 16.06 -3.91
C LEU A 212 4.40 15.97 -3.40
N VAL A 213 4.58 15.78 -2.09
CA VAL A 213 5.91 15.53 -1.49
C VAL A 213 6.52 14.24 -2.05
N SER A 214 5.74 13.17 -2.19
CA SER A 214 6.19 11.90 -2.78
C SER A 214 6.65 12.08 -4.22
N VAL A 215 5.90 12.81 -5.07
CA VAL A 215 6.32 13.17 -6.43
C VAL A 215 7.67 13.91 -6.42
N TYR A 216 7.82 14.88 -5.52
CA TYR A 216 9.07 15.62 -5.39
C TYR A 216 10.25 14.74 -4.98
N LEU A 217 10.07 13.82 -4.01
CA LEU A 217 11.11 12.92 -3.55
C LEU A 217 11.58 11.95 -4.64
N ARG A 218 10.68 11.50 -5.51
CA ARG A 218 11.01 10.56 -6.59
C ARG A 218 11.93 11.14 -7.66
N ARG A 219 12.06 12.46 -7.77
CA ARG A 219 13.07 13.06 -8.67
C ARG A 219 14.50 12.67 -8.31
N PHE A 220 14.74 12.31 -7.04
CA PHE A 220 16.05 11.87 -6.55
C PHE A 220 16.32 10.37 -6.76
N LEU A 221 15.32 9.59 -7.14
CA LEU A 221 15.50 8.19 -7.51
C LEU A 221 16.07 8.08 -8.93
N HIS A 222 17.02 7.19 -9.09
CA HIS A 222 17.60 6.87 -10.39
C HIS A 222 16.94 5.61 -10.97
N GLU A 223 16.93 5.50 -12.30
CA GLU A 223 16.46 4.31 -13.02
C GLU A 223 17.32 3.09 -12.64
N THR A 224 16.71 1.89 -12.58
CA THR A 224 17.40 0.67 -12.17
C THR A 224 18.53 0.31 -13.16
N PRO A 225 19.64 -0.27 -12.68
CA PRO A 225 20.70 -0.75 -13.57
C PRO A 225 20.21 -1.76 -14.60
N VAL A 226 19.33 -2.69 -14.16
CA VAL A 226 18.73 -3.74 -15.00
C VAL A 226 17.88 -3.15 -16.12
N PHE A 227 17.04 -2.15 -15.81
CA PHE A 227 16.24 -1.49 -16.85
C PHE A 227 17.10 -0.75 -17.88
N ARG A 228 18.17 -0.06 -17.42
CA ARG A 228 19.10 0.61 -18.34
C ARG A 228 19.77 -0.37 -19.30
N GLU A 229 20.18 -1.54 -18.80
CA GLU A 229 20.80 -2.58 -19.61
C GLU A 229 19.80 -3.16 -20.62
N LEU A 230 18.56 -3.48 -20.20
CA LEU A 230 17.53 -3.96 -21.11
C LEU A 230 17.13 -2.92 -22.17
N ALA A 231 17.03 -1.66 -21.78
CA ALA A 231 16.74 -0.57 -22.73
C ALA A 231 17.86 -0.37 -23.76
N SER A 232 19.15 -0.47 -23.33
CA SER A 232 20.29 -0.35 -24.24
C SER A 232 20.40 -1.49 -25.26
N ARG A 233 19.91 -2.68 -24.90
CA ARG A 233 19.90 -3.86 -25.77
C ARG A 233 18.68 -3.93 -26.72
N SER A 234 17.79 -2.92 -26.70
CA SER A 234 16.51 -2.92 -27.45
C SER A 234 15.61 -4.14 -27.20
N ASN A 235 15.80 -4.79 -26.06
CA ASN A 235 15.07 -6.00 -25.63
C ASN A 235 13.85 -5.67 -24.75
N LEU A 236 13.23 -4.51 -24.97
CA LEU A 236 11.99 -4.16 -24.29
C LEU A 236 10.86 -5.06 -24.80
N ALA A 237 10.02 -5.55 -23.89
CA ALA A 237 8.95 -6.49 -24.19
C ALA A 237 8.03 -5.96 -25.29
N ARG A 238 7.97 -6.71 -26.42
CA ARG A 238 7.08 -6.40 -27.55
C ARG A 238 5.64 -6.85 -27.31
N GLU A 239 5.44 -7.87 -26.48
CA GLU A 239 4.14 -8.45 -26.12
C GLU A 239 3.75 -8.09 -24.68
N LEU A 240 2.47 -8.24 -24.33
CA LEU A 240 1.96 -8.10 -22.95
C LEU A 240 2.60 -9.18 -22.05
N PRO A 241 3.45 -8.83 -21.08
CA PRO A 241 4.17 -9.82 -20.26
C PRO A 241 3.23 -10.76 -19.51
N ILE A 242 2.01 -10.32 -19.21
CA ILE A 242 1.00 -11.12 -18.48
C ILE A 242 0.63 -12.41 -19.24
N ARG A 243 0.58 -12.36 -20.57
CA ARG A 243 0.25 -13.55 -21.38
C ARG A 243 1.33 -14.62 -21.25
N THR A 244 2.60 -14.23 -21.28
CA THR A 244 3.75 -15.12 -21.11
C THR A 244 3.77 -15.71 -19.70
N VAL A 245 3.60 -14.87 -18.67
CA VAL A 245 3.56 -15.30 -17.25
C VAL A 245 2.45 -16.32 -17.01
N LEU A 246 1.24 -16.05 -17.48
CA LEU A 246 0.10 -16.97 -17.32
C LEU A 246 0.25 -18.26 -18.15
N ARG A 247 1.02 -18.25 -19.21
CA ARG A 247 1.26 -19.43 -20.03
C ARG A 247 2.39 -20.31 -19.46
N GLU A 248 3.49 -19.70 -19.05
CA GLU A 248 4.73 -20.41 -18.70
C GLU A 248 4.93 -20.62 -17.20
N HIS A 249 4.33 -19.77 -16.34
CA HIS A 249 4.54 -19.75 -14.90
C HIS A 249 3.25 -19.83 -14.08
N ARG A 250 2.25 -20.61 -14.52
CA ARG A 250 0.91 -20.68 -13.88
C ARG A 250 0.96 -21.06 -12.40
N SER A 251 1.73 -22.09 -12.05
CA SER A 251 1.81 -22.57 -10.65
C SER A 251 2.47 -21.56 -9.73
N ALA A 252 3.55 -20.92 -10.18
CA ALA A 252 4.22 -19.88 -9.43
C ALA A 252 3.30 -18.65 -9.25
N SER A 253 2.60 -18.26 -10.31
CA SER A 253 1.64 -17.15 -10.26
C SER A 253 0.49 -17.43 -9.29
N LEU A 254 -0.08 -18.63 -9.32
CA LEU A 254 -1.13 -19.04 -8.39
C LEU A 254 -0.63 -19.06 -6.94
N PHE A 255 0.56 -19.61 -6.70
CA PHE A 255 1.15 -19.65 -5.36
C PHE A 255 1.38 -18.25 -4.79
N VAL A 256 1.96 -17.33 -5.59
CA VAL A 256 2.16 -15.94 -5.17
C VAL A 256 0.83 -15.23 -4.94
N ALA A 257 -0.17 -15.46 -5.79
CA ALA A 257 -1.50 -14.88 -5.62
C ALA A 257 -2.15 -15.34 -4.31
N LEU A 258 -2.08 -16.62 -3.97
CA LEU A 258 -2.62 -17.17 -2.71
C LEU A 258 -1.90 -16.60 -1.49
N LEU A 259 -0.56 -16.55 -1.52
CA LEU A 259 0.22 -15.95 -0.42
C LEU A 259 -0.12 -14.47 -0.23
N THR A 260 -0.22 -13.72 -1.33
CA THR A 260 -0.57 -12.29 -1.30
C THR A 260 -1.99 -12.11 -0.78
N TRP A 261 -2.92 -12.99 -1.14
CA TRP A 261 -4.29 -12.95 -0.63
C TRP A 261 -4.34 -13.13 0.89
N VAL A 262 -3.67 -14.16 1.42
CA VAL A 262 -3.60 -14.40 2.88
C VAL A 262 -2.98 -13.20 3.59
N LEU A 263 -1.85 -12.68 3.09
CA LEU A 263 -1.18 -11.50 3.66
C LEU A 263 -2.10 -10.27 3.66
N SER A 264 -2.72 -9.97 2.52
CA SER A 264 -3.60 -8.80 2.38
C SER A 264 -4.83 -8.91 3.28
N THR A 265 -5.44 -10.11 3.34
CA THR A 265 -6.60 -10.35 4.23
C THR A 265 -6.22 -10.14 5.69
N SER A 266 -5.07 -10.66 6.11
CA SER A 266 -4.59 -10.49 7.49
C SER A 266 -4.38 -9.01 7.84
N ILE A 267 -3.75 -8.23 6.97
CA ILE A 267 -3.56 -6.78 7.19
C ILE A 267 -4.90 -6.05 7.23
N VAL A 268 -5.80 -6.34 6.30
CA VAL A 268 -7.11 -5.65 6.24
C VAL A 268 -7.94 -5.97 7.48
N VAL A 269 -8.04 -7.24 7.88
CA VAL A 269 -8.87 -7.65 9.02
C VAL A 269 -8.24 -7.20 10.34
N VAL A 270 -6.97 -7.52 10.57
CA VAL A 270 -6.33 -7.30 11.89
C VAL A 270 -5.95 -5.83 12.09
N VAL A 271 -5.49 -5.13 11.05
CA VAL A 271 -4.96 -3.77 11.23
C VAL A 271 -5.97 -2.70 10.82
N LEU A 272 -6.65 -2.88 9.69
CA LEU A 272 -7.52 -1.82 9.15
C LEU A 272 -8.97 -1.91 9.65
N TYR A 273 -9.53 -3.12 9.76
CA TYR A 273 -10.92 -3.30 10.19
C TYR A 273 -11.10 -3.24 11.70
N THR A 274 -10.12 -3.72 12.48
CA THR A 274 -10.22 -3.81 13.96
C THR A 274 -10.61 -2.48 14.63
N PRO A 275 -10.05 -1.30 14.29
CA PRO A 275 -10.48 -0.05 14.90
C PRO A 275 -11.96 0.26 14.68
N ALA A 276 -12.48 0.01 13.48
CA ALA A 276 -13.90 0.21 13.18
C ALA A 276 -14.79 -0.79 13.93
N TYR A 277 -14.36 -2.04 14.04
CA TYR A 277 -15.02 -3.08 14.82
C TYR A 277 -15.11 -2.72 16.30
N LEU A 278 -14.00 -2.30 16.92
CA LEU A 278 -13.97 -1.88 18.32
C LEU A 278 -14.89 -0.70 18.61
N GLN A 279 -14.95 0.27 17.68
CA GLN A 279 -15.86 1.41 17.81
C GLN A 279 -17.34 1.01 17.71
N LYS A 280 -17.69 0.14 16.77
CA LYS A 280 -19.10 -0.18 16.45
C LYS A 280 -19.69 -1.29 17.31
N VAL A 281 -18.91 -2.33 17.63
CA VAL A 281 -19.41 -3.51 18.36
C VAL A 281 -19.17 -3.36 19.86
N HIS A 282 -18.01 -2.85 20.24
CA HIS A 282 -17.63 -2.69 21.63
C HIS A 282 -17.82 -1.27 22.18
N HIS A 283 -18.30 -0.34 21.33
CA HIS A 283 -18.54 1.06 21.69
C HIS A 283 -17.32 1.77 22.31
N ILE A 284 -16.10 1.34 21.92
CA ILE A 284 -14.85 1.96 22.37
C ILE A 284 -14.70 3.31 21.68
N PRO A 285 -14.30 4.38 22.42
CA PRO A 285 -14.06 5.69 21.83
C PRO A 285 -13.04 5.61 20.67
N ALA A 286 -13.30 6.35 19.60
CA ALA A 286 -12.49 6.29 18.37
C ALA A 286 -11.00 6.57 18.65
N ALA A 287 -10.70 7.54 19.52
CA ALA A 287 -9.33 7.86 19.90
C ALA A 287 -8.60 6.65 20.49
N LEU A 288 -9.23 5.94 21.46
CA LEU A 288 -8.62 4.79 22.15
C LEU A 288 -8.45 3.59 21.20
N ALA A 289 -9.44 3.31 20.35
CA ALA A 289 -9.36 2.24 19.34
C ALA A 289 -8.23 2.50 18.33
N LEU A 290 -8.07 3.74 17.88
CA LEU A 290 -7.02 4.15 16.96
C LEU A 290 -5.63 4.18 17.61
N GLU A 291 -5.53 4.56 18.89
CA GLU A 291 -4.27 4.51 19.65
C GLU A 291 -3.76 3.08 19.82
N THR A 292 -4.64 2.16 20.21
CA THR A 292 -4.28 0.75 20.31
C THR A 292 -3.79 0.22 18.98
N ASN A 293 -4.46 0.59 17.87
CA ASN A 293 -4.04 0.24 16.53
C ASN A 293 -2.68 0.86 16.15
N ALA A 294 -2.41 2.09 16.56
CA ALA A 294 -1.13 2.75 16.31
C ALA A 294 0.03 2.00 16.99
N PHE A 295 -0.13 1.57 18.26
CA PHE A 295 0.88 0.77 18.95
C PHE A 295 1.12 -0.59 18.26
N ALA A 296 0.06 -1.29 17.86
CA ALA A 296 0.18 -2.55 17.13
C ALA A 296 0.88 -2.35 15.77
N THR A 297 0.53 -1.29 15.05
CA THR A 297 1.14 -0.97 13.76
C THR A 297 2.60 -0.51 13.90
N LEU A 298 2.95 0.20 14.97
CA LEU A 298 4.34 0.54 15.29
C LEU A 298 5.19 -0.73 15.49
N ALA A 299 4.67 -1.68 16.29
CA ALA A 299 5.34 -2.96 16.49
C ALA A 299 5.50 -3.73 15.16
N LEU A 300 4.48 -3.74 14.31
CA LEU A 300 4.53 -4.33 12.97
C LEU A 300 5.60 -3.64 12.09
N THR A 301 5.64 -2.31 12.09
CA THR A 301 6.58 -1.50 11.30
C THR A 301 8.03 -1.81 11.66
N ILE A 302 8.33 -1.86 12.95
CA ILE A 302 9.66 -2.25 13.47
C ILE A 302 9.93 -3.72 13.16
N GLY A 303 8.94 -4.58 13.37
CA GLY A 303 9.02 -6.01 13.12
C GLY A 303 9.39 -6.36 11.68
N CYS A 304 8.88 -5.62 10.68
CA CYS A 304 9.23 -5.83 9.28
C CYS A 304 10.74 -5.71 9.01
N VAL A 305 11.41 -4.73 9.60
CA VAL A 305 12.87 -4.55 9.46
C VAL A 305 13.63 -5.68 10.13
N ILE A 306 13.22 -6.02 11.38
CA ILE A 306 13.86 -7.08 12.17
C ILE A 306 13.72 -8.43 11.46
N VAL A 307 12.52 -8.76 10.98
CA VAL A 307 12.23 -10.01 10.27
C VAL A 307 12.96 -10.07 8.94
N GLY A 308 13.04 -8.97 8.20
CA GLY A 308 13.83 -8.87 6.97
C GLY A 308 15.31 -9.14 7.21
N TRP A 309 15.89 -8.52 8.23
CA TRP A 309 17.27 -8.74 8.63
C TRP A 309 17.52 -10.19 9.15
N ALA A 310 16.61 -10.74 9.93
CA ALA A 310 16.70 -12.13 10.38
C ALA A 310 16.63 -13.11 9.21
N SER A 311 15.79 -12.83 8.21
CA SER A 311 15.66 -13.64 6.99
C SER A 311 16.98 -13.77 6.21
N ASP A 312 17.80 -12.70 6.19
CA ASP A 312 19.13 -12.73 5.57
C ASP A 312 20.14 -13.59 6.34
N ARG A 313 19.91 -13.85 7.64
CA ARG A 313 20.83 -14.61 8.50
C ARG A 313 20.43 -16.08 8.69
N ILE A 314 19.17 -16.33 9.01
CA ILE A 314 18.68 -17.69 9.34
C ILE A 314 17.89 -18.33 8.20
N GLY A 315 17.71 -17.59 7.10
CA GLY A 315 16.99 -18.04 5.92
C GLY A 315 15.47 -17.81 6.00
N THR A 316 14.87 -17.57 4.85
CA THR A 316 13.43 -17.25 4.72
C THR A 316 12.52 -18.36 5.26
N ARG A 317 12.89 -19.64 5.05
CA ARG A 317 12.08 -20.78 5.52
C ARG A 317 11.97 -20.82 7.04
N ALA A 318 13.08 -20.62 7.76
CA ALA A 318 13.09 -20.62 9.22
C ALA A 318 12.22 -19.48 9.77
N VAL A 319 12.38 -18.27 9.21
CA VAL A 319 11.58 -17.10 9.60
C VAL A 319 10.09 -17.33 9.37
N MET A 320 9.70 -17.90 8.23
CA MET A 320 8.31 -18.25 7.93
C MET A 320 7.75 -19.25 8.95
N LEU A 321 8.48 -20.31 9.28
CA LEU A 321 8.03 -21.32 10.26
C LEU A 321 7.87 -20.71 11.66
N ILE A 322 8.79 -19.85 12.10
CA ILE A 322 8.69 -19.12 13.36
C ILE A 322 7.44 -18.22 13.35
N GLY A 323 7.22 -17.47 12.25
CA GLY A 323 6.05 -16.61 12.11
C GLY A 323 4.72 -17.37 12.16
N TRP A 324 4.61 -18.49 11.44
CA TRP A 324 3.43 -19.35 11.49
C TRP A 324 3.21 -19.97 12.87
N GLY A 325 4.28 -20.46 13.50
CA GLY A 325 4.21 -20.99 14.86
C GLY A 325 3.75 -19.94 15.88
N GLY A 326 4.31 -18.73 15.78
CA GLY A 326 3.88 -17.60 16.62
C GLY A 326 2.41 -17.24 16.41
N LEU A 327 1.95 -17.16 15.15
CA LEU A 327 0.55 -16.88 14.84
C LEU A 327 -0.37 -17.96 15.44
N PHE A 328 -0.01 -19.23 15.30
CA PHE A 328 -0.80 -20.34 15.84
C PHE A 328 -0.94 -20.27 17.35
N VAL A 329 0.14 -19.91 18.07
CA VAL A 329 0.12 -19.77 19.54
C VAL A 329 -0.66 -18.53 19.99
N THR A 330 -0.62 -17.44 19.24
CA THR A 330 -1.29 -16.18 19.62
C THR A 330 -2.75 -16.07 19.18
N ALA A 331 -3.19 -16.95 18.26
CA ALA A 331 -4.56 -17.00 17.78
C ALA A 331 -5.54 -17.69 18.75
N TYR A 332 -5.03 -18.30 19.85
CA TYR A 332 -5.77 -18.87 20.96
C TYR A 332 -5.63 -17.97 22.19
#